data_b7c6610c4fcbc8ab31135a90af9a1c47
#
_entry.id   b7c6610c4fcbc8ab31135a90af9a1c47
#
_cell.length_a   1.000
_cell.length_b   1.000
_cell.length_c   1.000
_cell.angle_alpha   90.00
_cell.angle_beta   90.00
_cell.angle_gamma   90.00
#
_symmetry.space_group_name_H-M   'P 1'
#
loop_
_entity.id
_entity.type
_entity.pdbx_description
1 polymer ?
#
loop_
_entity_poly.entity_id
_entity_poly.type
_entity_poly.pdbx_seq_one_letter_code
_entity_poly.pdbx_strand_id
1 'polypeptide(L)'
;MNAVEPQGRRPRHLTAGRVGIYAFLITAALFFLLPLWIMVVTSLKPMEEIRLGNILALPAAMTFEAWTKAWSSACTGLECNGISVGFWNSVRILVPSVILSIIAGAINGYALSFWRVKGANVMFGVLLLGAFIPYQVFLYPLVRIFSMTGIYNSLTCIVLVHVIFGLPTMTLLFRNYYAGLPIELFKAARIDGGGFWTIFLRVILPMSTPILVVATILQVTGIWNDFIFGLTFAGRENLPMTVQLNNIVNSTQGERAYNVDMAATMLAALVPLVVYFVSGRWFVRGIAAGAVKG
;
A
#
# COMPACT_ATOMS: atom_id res chain seq x y z
N MET A 1 51.92 -5.38 20.80
CA MET A 1 51.11 -5.63 19.62
C MET A 1 50.36 -6.93 19.88
N ASN A 2 49.16 -6.87 20.45
CA ASN A 2 48.31 -8.04 20.68
C ASN A 2 47.42 -8.19 19.45
N ALA A 3 47.67 -9.23 18.65
CA ALA A 3 46.82 -9.59 17.55
C ALA A 3 45.44 -10.00 18.04
N VAL A 4 44.39 -9.27 17.65
CA VAL A 4 43.00 -9.63 17.89
C VAL A 4 42.67 -10.78 16.94
N GLU A 5 42.57 -12.00 17.49
CA GLU A 5 42.05 -13.15 16.74
C GLU A 5 40.64 -12.86 16.22
N PRO A 6 40.36 -13.13 14.94
CA PRO A 6 38.99 -13.00 14.44
C PRO A 6 38.12 -14.05 15.11
N GLN A 7 37.17 -13.63 15.94
CA GLN A 7 36.16 -14.52 16.51
C GLN A 7 35.32 -15.13 15.37
N GLY A 8 35.71 -16.32 14.94
CA GLY A 8 34.92 -17.14 14.03
C GLY A 8 33.51 -17.36 14.61
N ARG A 9 32.47 -17.21 13.80
CA ARG A 9 31.08 -17.50 14.17
C ARG A 9 31.02 -18.92 14.74
N ARG A 10 30.88 -19.04 16.08
CA ARG A 10 30.67 -20.35 16.73
C ARG A 10 29.45 -21.03 16.09
N PRO A 11 29.52 -22.33 15.76
CA PRO A 11 28.34 -23.05 15.28
C PRO A 11 27.21 -22.91 16.31
N ARG A 12 26.06 -22.43 15.88
CA ARG A 12 24.91 -22.20 16.75
C ARG A 12 24.30 -23.55 17.11
N HIS A 13 24.68 -24.12 18.27
CA HIS A 13 24.03 -25.31 18.78
C HIS A 13 22.53 -25.06 19.00
N LEU A 14 21.72 -26.01 18.52
CA LEU A 14 20.28 -26.02 18.76
C LEU A 14 20.04 -26.34 20.24
N THR A 15 19.64 -25.34 21.01
CA THR A 15 19.20 -25.55 22.40
C THR A 15 17.71 -25.87 22.41
N ALA A 16 17.20 -26.58 23.43
CA ALA A 16 15.79 -26.91 23.58
C ALA A 16 14.88 -25.66 23.46
N GLY A 17 15.30 -24.52 24.05
CA GLY A 17 14.57 -23.26 23.91
C GLY A 17 14.50 -22.74 22.47
N ARG A 18 15.58 -22.89 21.68
CA ARG A 18 15.55 -22.51 20.25
C ARG A 18 14.66 -23.44 19.43
N VAL A 19 14.69 -24.74 19.69
CA VAL A 19 13.78 -25.69 19.05
C VAL A 19 12.33 -25.33 19.33
N GLY A 20 11.98 -24.96 20.58
CA GLY A 20 10.65 -24.52 20.96
C GLY A 20 10.23 -23.25 20.20
N ILE A 21 11.12 -22.24 20.09
CA ILE A 21 10.85 -21.02 19.33
C ILE A 21 10.63 -21.33 17.84
N TYR A 22 11.48 -22.15 17.21
CA TYR A 22 11.31 -22.51 15.81
C TYR A 22 10.05 -23.33 15.58
N ALA A 23 9.72 -24.27 16.45
CA ALA A 23 8.49 -25.04 16.38
C ALA A 23 7.25 -24.11 16.43
N PHE A 24 7.24 -23.17 17.39
CA PHE A 24 6.17 -22.16 17.46
C PHE A 24 6.07 -21.32 16.21
N LEU A 25 7.20 -20.79 15.69
CA LEU A 25 7.22 -19.96 14.49
C LEU A 25 6.75 -20.72 13.24
N ILE A 26 7.17 -21.99 13.10
CA ILE A 26 6.74 -22.84 11.97
C ILE A 26 5.23 -23.13 12.07
N THR A 27 4.74 -23.49 13.24
CA THR A 27 3.31 -23.76 13.45
C THR A 27 2.47 -22.51 13.17
N ALA A 28 2.91 -21.36 13.67
CA ALA A 28 2.25 -20.07 13.36
C ALA A 28 2.30 -19.76 11.88
N ALA A 29 3.44 -19.95 11.21
CA ALA A 29 3.57 -19.74 9.78
C ALA A 29 2.63 -20.66 8.97
N LEU A 30 2.57 -21.93 9.28
CA LEU A 30 1.65 -22.89 8.65
C LEU A 30 0.19 -22.49 8.85
N PHE A 31 -0.17 -22.07 10.05
CA PHE A 31 -1.52 -21.60 10.37
C PHE A 31 -1.90 -20.38 9.52
N PHE A 32 -1.04 -19.37 9.42
CA PHE A 32 -1.30 -18.17 8.60
C PHE A 32 -1.21 -18.41 7.10
N LEU A 33 -0.45 -19.41 6.65
CA LEU A 33 -0.36 -19.78 5.23
C LEU A 33 -1.54 -20.68 4.77
N LEU A 34 -2.26 -21.29 5.70
CA LEU A 34 -3.37 -22.18 5.38
C LEU A 34 -4.46 -21.53 4.51
N PRO A 35 -4.96 -20.31 4.82
CA PRO A 35 -5.93 -19.65 3.94
C PRO A 35 -5.38 -19.39 2.52
N LEU A 36 -4.11 -18.97 2.43
CA LEU A 36 -3.46 -18.76 1.12
C LEU A 36 -3.33 -20.06 0.34
N TRP A 37 -2.98 -21.16 1.01
CA TRP A 37 -2.95 -22.49 0.40
C TRP A 37 -4.31 -22.86 -0.19
N ILE A 38 -5.40 -22.71 0.59
CA ILE A 38 -6.76 -23.00 0.14
C ILE A 38 -7.11 -22.14 -1.08
N MET A 39 -6.80 -20.87 -1.07
CA MET A 39 -7.05 -19.94 -2.18
C MET A 39 -6.32 -20.39 -3.46
N VAL A 40 -5.02 -20.68 -3.36
CA VAL A 40 -4.22 -21.13 -4.51
C VAL A 40 -4.75 -22.44 -5.06
N VAL A 41 -4.92 -23.43 -4.18
CA VAL A 41 -5.37 -24.77 -4.60
C VAL A 41 -6.77 -24.71 -5.22
N THR A 42 -7.70 -23.97 -4.61
CA THR A 42 -9.07 -23.82 -5.13
C THR A 42 -9.09 -23.09 -6.47
N SER A 43 -8.23 -22.07 -6.66
CA SER A 43 -8.15 -21.34 -7.95
C SER A 43 -7.66 -22.18 -9.12
N LEU A 44 -7.01 -23.31 -8.85
CA LEU A 44 -6.46 -24.23 -9.85
C LEU A 44 -7.32 -25.47 -10.10
N LYS A 45 -8.45 -25.60 -9.38
CA LYS A 45 -9.39 -26.73 -9.52
C LYS A 45 -10.55 -26.41 -10.46
N PRO A 46 -11.04 -27.41 -11.23
CA PRO A 46 -12.35 -27.31 -11.88
C PRO A 46 -13.47 -27.31 -10.82
N MET A 47 -14.62 -26.68 -11.12
CA MET A 47 -15.75 -26.59 -10.17
C MET A 47 -16.30 -27.96 -9.74
N GLU A 48 -16.23 -28.96 -10.59
CA GLU A 48 -16.64 -30.32 -10.27
C GLU A 48 -15.85 -30.91 -9.11
N GLU A 49 -14.54 -30.72 -9.11
CA GLU A 49 -13.66 -31.16 -8.02
C GLU A 49 -13.91 -30.39 -6.72
N ILE A 50 -14.17 -29.08 -6.80
CA ILE A 50 -14.47 -28.25 -5.63
C ILE A 50 -15.76 -28.72 -4.94
N ARG A 51 -16.76 -29.11 -5.71
CA ARG A 51 -18.05 -29.65 -5.19
C ARG A 51 -17.90 -30.96 -4.44
N LEU A 52 -16.85 -31.74 -4.66
CA LEU A 52 -16.54 -32.94 -3.88
C LEU A 52 -16.08 -32.64 -2.44
N GLY A 53 -15.84 -31.37 -2.10
CA GLY A 53 -15.67 -30.89 -0.73
C GLY A 53 -14.26 -31.01 -0.14
N ASN A 54 -13.28 -31.52 -0.86
CA ASN A 54 -11.90 -31.59 -0.34
C ASN A 54 -11.12 -30.32 -0.65
N ILE A 55 -11.20 -29.33 0.25
CA ILE A 55 -10.60 -28.00 0.08
C ILE A 55 -9.07 -27.97 0.26
N LEU A 56 -8.49 -28.95 0.97
CA LEU A 56 -7.06 -29.00 1.27
C LEU A 56 -6.26 -29.81 0.25
N ALA A 57 -6.91 -30.72 -0.47
CA ALA A 57 -6.24 -31.59 -1.44
C ALA A 57 -5.70 -30.77 -2.62
N LEU A 58 -4.58 -31.23 -3.15
CA LEU A 58 -4.06 -30.74 -4.43
C LEU A 58 -5.06 -31.03 -5.56
N PRO A 59 -5.09 -30.21 -6.63
CA PRO A 59 -5.91 -30.46 -7.80
C PRO A 59 -5.57 -31.81 -8.44
N ALA A 60 -6.57 -32.62 -8.75
CA ALA A 60 -6.40 -33.84 -9.55
C ALA A 60 -6.04 -33.47 -11.01
N ALA A 61 -6.64 -32.40 -11.53
CA ALA A 61 -6.31 -31.80 -12.82
C ALA A 61 -6.11 -30.28 -12.61
N MET A 62 -4.87 -29.81 -12.77
CA MET A 62 -4.57 -28.37 -12.70
C MET A 62 -5.12 -27.65 -13.93
N THR A 63 -5.91 -26.58 -13.72
CA THR A 63 -6.42 -25.71 -14.78
C THR A 63 -6.21 -24.25 -14.45
N PHE A 64 -5.90 -23.44 -15.47
CA PHE A 64 -5.82 -21.97 -15.38
C PHE A 64 -7.06 -21.29 -15.95
N GLU A 65 -8.09 -22.03 -16.28
CA GLU A 65 -9.35 -21.50 -16.84
C GLU A 65 -9.98 -20.47 -15.91
N ALA A 66 -9.97 -20.73 -14.59
CA ALA A 66 -10.48 -19.80 -13.59
C ALA A 66 -9.73 -18.46 -13.59
N TRP A 67 -8.42 -18.47 -13.83
CA TRP A 67 -7.58 -17.26 -13.90
C TRP A 67 -7.86 -16.45 -15.16
N THR A 68 -7.96 -17.12 -16.32
CA THR A 68 -8.33 -16.45 -17.57
C THR A 68 -9.73 -15.85 -17.49
N LYS A 69 -10.68 -16.61 -16.94
CA LYS A 69 -12.05 -16.13 -16.73
C LYS A 69 -12.11 -14.97 -15.75
N ALA A 70 -11.41 -15.06 -14.61
CA ALA A 70 -11.34 -13.98 -13.63
C ALA A 70 -10.78 -12.69 -14.26
N TRP A 71 -9.74 -12.81 -15.08
CA TRP A 71 -9.10 -11.67 -15.72
C TRP A 71 -9.95 -10.99 -16.79
N SER A 72 -10.59 -11.78 -17.69
CA SER A 72 -11.13 -11.28 -18.95
C SER A 72 -12.65 -11.37 -19.11
N SER A 73 -13.35 -12.23 -18.36
CA SER A 73 -14.77 -12.51 -18.64
C SER A 73 -15.65 -12.75 -17.42
N ALA A 74 -15.10 -12.69 -16.20
CA ALA A 74 -15.94 -12.77 -15.00
C ALA A 74 -16.90 -11.58 -14.95
N CYS A 75 -18.16 -11.83 -14.55
CA CYS A 75 -19.16 -10.79 -14.48
C CYS A 75 -19.02 -9.98 -13.19
N THR A 76 -18.94 -8.65 -13.34
CA THR A 76 -18.83 -7.68 -12.24
C THR A 76 -20.15 -6.96 -11.97
N GLY A 77 -21.26 -7.63 -12.20
CA GLY A 77 -22.62 -7.12 -12.17
C GLY A 77 -23.26 -7.21 -13.55
N LEU A 78 -23.54 -6.08 -14.20
CA LEU A 78 -24.14 -6.06 -15.55
C LEU A 78 -23.14 -6.33 -16.68
N GLU A 79 -21.85 -6.17 -16.42
CA GLU A 79 -20.78 -6.33 -17.40
C GLU A 79 -19.94 -7.57 -17.07
N CYS A 80 -19.52 -8.31 -18.12
CA CYS A 80 -18.70 -9.52 -17.98
C CYS A 80 -17.32 -9.31 -18.64
N ASN A 81 -16.57 -8.32 -18.14
CA ASN A 81 -15.27 -7.89 -18.68
C ASN A 81 -14.09 -8.32 -17.79
N GLY A 82 -14.36 -9.16 -16.80
CA GLY A 82 -13.35 -9.60 -15.81
C GLY A 82 -12.82 -8.47 -14.93
N ILE A 83 -11.80 -8.81 -14.13
CA ILE A 83 -11.18 -7.87 -13.18
C ILE A 83 -10.14 -6.96 -13.85
N SER A 84 -9.74 -7.21 -15.10
CA SER A 84 -8.70 -6.45 -15.81
C SER A 84 -9.04 -4.96 -15.97
N VAL A 85 -10.31 -4.62 -16.17
CA VAL A 85 -10.76 -3.22 -16.18
C VAL A 85 -10.48 -2.54 -14.85
N GLY A 86 -10.83 -3.18 -13.74
CA GLY A 86 -10.54 -2.70 -12.39
C GLY A 86 -9.05 -2.56 -12.11
N PHE A 87 -8.22 -3.48 -12.63
CA PHE A 87 -6.77 -3.40 -12.53
C PHE A 87 -6.23 -2.10 -13.15
N TRP A 88 -6.59 -1.81 -14.40
CA TRP A 88 -6.13 -0.60 -15.07
C TRP A 88 -6.71 0.67 -14.45
N ASN A 89 -7.93 0.63 -13.97
CA ASN A 89 -8.51 1.74 -13.21
C ASN A 89 -7.73 1.97 -11.91
N SER A 90 -7.40 0.90 -11.17
CA SER A 90 -6.54 1.02 -9.98
C SER A 90 -5.18 1.62 -10.31
N VAL A 91 -4.53 1.24 -11.41
CA VAL A 91 -3.26 1.85 -11.85
C VAL A 91 -3.42 3.33 -12.16
N ARG A 92 -4.50 3.72 -12.88
CA ARG A 92 -4.80 5.14 -13.21
C ARG A 92 -5.08 5.98 -11.97
N ILE A 93 -5.67 5.41 -10.93
CA ILE A 93 -5.90 6.07 -9.64
C ILE A 93 -4.59 6.13 -8.85
N LEU A 94 -3.88 5.01 -8.75
CA LEU A 94 -2.69 4.83 -7.92
C LEU A 94 -1.56 5.79 -8.29
N VAL A 95 -1.18 5.80 -9.57
CA VAL A 95 0.01 6.53 -10.02
C VAL A 95 -0.07 8.02 -9.70
N PRO A 96 -1.10 8.78 -10.12
CA PRO A 96 -1.19 10.18 -9.79
C PRO A 96 -1.39 10.43 -8.29
N SER A 97 -2.15 9.61 -7.59
CA SER A 97 -2.40 9.76 -6.15
C SER A 97 -1.11 9.61 -5.34
N VAL A 98 -0.29 8.60 -5.65
CA VAL A 98 1.01 8.37 -4.98
C VAL A 98 1.96 9.53 -5.25
N ILE A 99 2.11 9.94 -6.49
CA ILE A 99 3.01 11.02 -6.89
C ILE A 99 2.62 12.33 -6.19
N LEU A 100 1.35 12.72 -6.28
CA LEU A 100 0.87 13.98 -5.70
C LEU A 100 0.95 13.98 -4.17
N SER A 101 0.56 12.88 -3.51
CA SER A 101 0.62 12.77 -2.04
C SER A 101 2.06 12.84 -1.52
N ILE A 102 3.00 12.16 -2.18
CA ILE A 102 4.40 12.14 -1.79
C ILE A 102 5.03 13.51 -2.02
N ILE A 103 4.83 14.13 -3.18
CA ILE A 103 5.37 15.47 -3.48
C ILE A 103 4.83 16.48 -2.46
N ALA A 104 3.51 16.53 -2.25
CA ALA A 104 2.90 17.46 -1.31
C ALA A 104 3.38 17.20 0.13
N GLY A 105 3.44 15.95 0.57
CA GLY A 105 3.93 15.58 1.90
C GLY A 105 5.41 15.92 2.10
N ALA A 106 6.25 15.68 1.09
CA ALA A 106 7.68 16.02 1.15
C ALA A 106 7.92 17.54 1.23
N ILE A 107 7.20 18.32 0.42
CA ILE A 107 7.29 19.79 0.46
C ILE A 107 6.81 20.33 1.80
N ASN A 108 5.66 19.86 2.29
CA ASN A 108 5.11 20.25 3.59
C ASN A 108 6.06 19.87 4.74
N GLY A 109 6.54 18.63 4.74
CA GLY A 109 7.51 18.16 5.74
C GLY A 109 8.78 19.00 5.76
N TYR A 110 9.31 19.35 4.58
CA TYR A 110 10.47 20.22 4.43
C TYR A 110 10.21 21.65 4.95
N ALA A 111 9.10 22.25 4.54
CA ALA A 111 8.71 23.58 4.99
C ALA A 111 8.56 23.64 6.52
N LEU A 112 7.90 22.65 7.11
CA LEU A 112 7.67 22.57 8.55
C LEU A 112 8.93 22.26 9.38
N SER A 113 9.93 21.62 8.78
CA SER A 113 11.17 21.22 9.49
C SER A 113 12.23 22.32 9.49
N PHE A 114 12.41 23.03 8.37
CA PHE A 114 13.56 23.90 8.16
C PHE A 114 13.22 25.38 8.02
N TRP A 115 11.95 25.70 7.71
CA TRP A 115 11.54 27.09 7.49
C TRP A 115 10.69 27.62 8.64
N ARG A 116 10.91 28.88 9.00
CA ARG A 116 10.15 29.56 10.06
C ARG A 116 8.80 30.04 9.52
N VAL A 117 7.88 29.09 9.29
CA VAL A 117 6.53 29.39 8.84
C VAL A 117 5.67 29.81 10.04
N LYS A 118 5.09 31.02 10.01
CA LYS A 118 4.15 31.46 11.06
C LYS A 118 2.93 30.49 11.09
N GLY A 119 2.57 30.03 12.29
CA GLY A 119 1.46 29.10 12.46
C GLY A 119 1.77 27.62 12.08
N ALA A 120 3.02 27.28 11.74
CA ALA A 120 3.42 25.91 11.34
C ALA A 120 2.95 24.83 12.31
N ASN A 121 3.11 25.06 13.62
CA ASN A 121 2.70 24.08 14.63
C ASN A 121 1.18 23.92 14.71
N VAL A 122 0.41 25.00 14.53
CA VAL A 122 -1.05 24.95 14.49
C VAL A 122 -1.52 24.19 13.25
N MET A 123 -0.98 24.54 12.08
CA MET A 123 -1.30 23.86 10.82
C MET A 123 -0.95 22.35 10.90
N PHE A 124 0.20 22.02 11.44
CA PHE A 124 0.59 20.63 11.63
C PHE A 124 -0.31 19.90 12.63
N GLY A 125 -0.70 20.57 13.73
CA GLY A 125 -1.69 20.03 14.69
C GLY A 125 -3.04 19.75 14.04
N VAL A 126 -3.54 20.66 13.20
CA VAL A 126 -4.80 20.48 12.45
C VAL A 126 -4.69 19.31 11.46
N LEU A 127 -3.58 19.20 10.74
CA LEU A 127 -3.33 18.06 9.84
C LEU A 127 -3.35 16.73 10.61
N LEU A 128 -2.68 16.68 11.76
CA LEU A 128 -2.66 15.48 12.60
C LEU A 128 -4.05 15.14 13.14
N LEU A 129 -4.78 16.11 13.65
CA LEU A 129 -6.16 15.90 14.11
C LEU A 129 -7.02 15.32 12.98
N GLY A 130 -6.87 15.85 11.76
CA GLY A 130 -7.57 15.32 10.58
C GLY A 130 -7.23 13.86 10.27
N ALA A 131 -5.99 13.42 10.54
CA ALA A 131 -5.59 12.02 10.36
C ALA A 131 -6.22 11.05 11.37
N PHE A 132 -6.59 11.53 12.57
CA PHE A 132 -7.22 10.71 13.61
C PHE A 132 -8.75 10.67 13.52
N ILE A 133 -9.36 11.59 12.79
CA ILE A 133 -10.82 11.54 12.56
C ILE A 133 -11.12 10.40 11.60
N PRO A 134 -12.08 9.49 11.93
CA PRO A 134 -12.51 8.46 11.01
C PRO A 134 -12.94 9.08 9.67
N TYR A 135 -12.31 8.64 8.58
CA TYR A 135 -12.56 9.21 7.24
C TYR A 135 -14.03 9.11 6.81
N GLN A 136 -14.78 8.17 7.38
CA GLN A 136 -16.22 8.00 7.13
C GLN A 136 -17.03 9.27 7.44
N VAL A 137 -16.59 10.08 8.42
CA VAL A 137 -17.23 11.34 8.77
C VAL A 137 -17.17 12.35 7.62
N PHE A 138 -16.11 12.27 6.82
CA PHE A 138 -15.87 13.18 5.70
C PHE A 138 -16.51 12.74 4.39
N LEU A 139 -17.02 11.52 4.27
CA LEU A 139 -17.57 11.01 3.01
C LEU A 139 -18.69 11.89 2.49
N TYR A 140 -19.72 12.16 3.30
CA TYR A 140 -20.85 12.98 2.88
C TYR A 140 -20.46 14.45 2.56
N PRO A 141 -19.71 15.16 3.41
CA PRO A 141 -19.23 16.50 3.06
C PRO A 141 -18.45 16.56 1.77
N LEU A 142 -17.54 15.59 1.51
CA LEU A 142 -16.75 15.53 0.28
C LEU A 142 -17.62 15.24 -0.94
N VAL A 143 -18.58 14.31 -0.85
CA VAL A 143 -19.56 14.05 -1.93
C VAL A 143 -20.28 15.35 -2.29
N ARG A 144 -20.75 16.13 -1.30
CA ARG A 144 -21.39 17.43 -1.52
C ARG A 144 -20.47 18.42 -2.24
N ILE A 145 -19.25 18.58 -1.75
CA ILE A 145 -18.27 19.52 -2.33
C ILE A 145 -17.97 19.13 -3.77
N PHE A 146 -17.64 17.85 -4.03
CA PHE A 146 -17.31 17.39 -5.37
C PHE A 146 -18.50 17.40 -6.33
N SER A 147 -19.71 17.19 -5.85
CA SER A 147 -20.93 17.36 -6.64
C SER A 147 -21.15 18.83 -7.05
N MET A 148 -20.94 19.76 -6.11
CA MET A 148 -21.07 21.20 -6.38
C MET A 148 -20.01 21.73 -7.36
N THR A 149 -18.82 21.11 -7.37
CA THR A 149 -17.73 21.45 -8.31
C THR A 149 -17.81 20.72 -9.63
N GLY A 150 -18.74 19.77 -9.79
CA GLY A 150 -18.95 19.01 -11.02
C GLY A 150 -17.93 17.91 -11.28
N ILE A 151 -17.03 17.59 -10.33
CA ILE A 151 -16.01 16.56 -10.48
C ILE A 151 -16.35 15.22 -9.80
N TYR A 152 -17.50 15.15 -9.12
CA TYR A 152 -17.95 13.91 -8.48
C TYR A 152 -18.09 12.76 -9.49
N ASN A 153 -17.85 11.53 -9.06
CA ASN A 153 -17.86 10.33 -9.91
C ASN A 153 -16.86 10.38 -11.09
N SER A 154 -15.65 10.92 -10.85
CA SER A 154 -14.61 11.01 -11.86
C SER A 154 -13.26 10.50 -11.34
N LEU A 155 -12.35 10.19 -12.28
CA LEU A 155 -10.97 9.84 -11.93
C LEU A 155 -10.29 10.94 -11.11
N THR A 156 -10.52 12.20 -11.44
CA THR A 156 -9.99 13.36 -10.72
C THR A 156 -10.50 13.38 -9.28
N CYS A 157 -11.79 13.09 -9.07
CA CYS A 157 -12.40 13.06 -7.74
C CYS A 157 -11.68 12.06 -6.84
N ILE A 158 -11.58 10.80 -7.25
CA ILE A 158 -10.96 9.75 -6.41
C ILE A 158 -9.47 9.99 -6.18
N VAL A 159 -8.74 10.50 -7.17
CA VAL A 159 -7.33 10.89 -7.02
C VAL A 159 -7.19 11.98 -5.96
N LEU A 160 -8.02 13.03 -6.00
CA LEU A 160 -8.00 14.10 -5.00
C LEU A 160 -8.34 13.59 -3.61
N VAL A 161 -9.31 12.69 -3.48
CA VAL A 161 -9.65 12.06 -2.19
C VAL A 161 -8.43 11.34 -1.61
N HIS A 162 -7.75 10.52 -2.39
CA HIS A 162 -6.53 9.84 -1.92
C HIS A 162 -5.40 10.81 -1.54
N VAL A 163 -5.26 11.91 -2.28
CA VAL A 163 -4.28 12.95 -1.94
C VAL A 163 -4.65 13.64 -0.63
N ILE A 164 -5.91 14.03 -0.45
CA ILE A 164 -6.40 14.71 0.77
C ILE A 164 -6.14 13.84 2.01
N PHE A 165 -6.54 12.56 1.97
CA PHE A 165 -6.36 11.66 3.12
C PHE A 165 -4.92 11.14 3.28
N GLY A 166 -4.14 11.08 2.21
CA GLY A 166 -2.72 10.74 2.26
C GLY A 166 -1.84 11.85 2.82
N LEU A 167 -2.23 13.13 2.61
CA LEU A 167 -1.42 14.29 2.93
C LEU A 167 -0.97 14.38 4.41
N PRO A 168 -1.83 14.18 5.42
CA PRO A 168 -1.42 14.23 6.82
C PRO A 168 -0.33 13.22 7.15
N THR A 169 -0.52 11.98 6.74
CA THR A 169 0.41 10.87 6.98
C THR A 169 1.75 11.11 6.27
N MET A 170 1.72 11.53 5.02
CA MET A 170 2.93 11.84 4.25
C MET A 170 3.66 13.04 4.85
N THR A 171 2.95 14.10 5.23
CA THR A 171 3.55 15.27 5.89
C THR A 171 4.23 14.87 7.21
N LEU A 172 3.58 14.07 8.04
CA LEU A 172 4.16 13.57 9.29
C LEU A 172 5.42 12.73 9.04
N LEU A 173 5.35 11.81 8.09
CA LEU A 173 6.44 10.91 7.74
C LEU A 173 7.68 11.68 7.30
N PHE A 174 7.52 12.60 6.36
CA PHE A 174 8.63 13.42 5.85
C PHE A 174 9.15 14.40 6.91
N ARG A 175 8.27 15.06 7.67
CA ARG A 175 8.68 15.95 8.75
C ARG A 175 9.53 15.24 9.80
N ASN A 176 9.12 14.04 10.23
CA ASN A 176 9.87 13.27 11.21
C ASN A 176 11.24 12.82 10.67
N TYR A 177 11.30 12.44 9.40
CA TYR A 177 12.56 12.09 8.75
C TYR A 177 13.49 13.31 8.66
N TYR A 178 12.99 14.45 8.21
CA TYR A 178 13.77 15.68 8.05
C TYR A 178 14.25 16.26 9.37
N ALA A 179 13.46 16.14 10.45
CA ALA A 179 13.89 16.52 11.78
C ALA A 179 15.10 15.72 12.29
N GLY A 180 15.35 14.55 11.70
CA GLY A 180 16.52 13.72 11.97
C GLY A 180 17.76 14.06 11.14
N LEU A 181 17.65 14.92 10.13
CA LEU A 181 18.81 15.33 9.32
C LEU A 181 19.66 16.37 10.04
N PRO A 182 20.99 16.39 9.82
CA PRO A 182 21.87 17.43 10.37
C PRO A 182 21.45 18.83 9.88
N ILE A 183 21.11 19.72 10.81
CA ILE A 183 20.68 21.10 10.49
C ILE A 183 21.80 21.92 9.82
N GLU A 184 23.04 21.49 10.02
CA GLU A 184 24.25 22.14 9.47
C GLU A 184 24.22 22.13 7.94
N LEU A 185 23.73 21.08 7.32
CA LEU A 185 23.60 20.98 5.87
C LEU A 185 22.64 22.02 5.30
N PHE A 186 21.51 22.24 6.00
CA PHE A 186 20.58 23.30 5.62
C PHE A 186 21.18 24.70 5.80
N LYS A 187 21.87 24.92 6.94
CA LYS A 187 22.54 26.23 7.22
C LYS A 187 23.62 26.53 6.19
N ALA A 188 24.49 25.56 5.85
CA ALA A 188 25.51 25.71 4.82
C ALA A 188 24.90 26.11 3.47
N ALA A 189 23.89 25.36 3.01
CA ALA A 189 23.20 25.66 1.76
C ALA A 189 22.52 27.04 1.76
N ARG A 190 22.08 27.53 2.92
CA ARG A 190 21.54 28.89 3.09
C ARG A 190 22.62 29.95 2.98
N ILE A 191 23.83 29.73 3.55
CA ILE A 191 24.99 30.64 3.46
C ILE A 191 25.44 30.74 2.01
N ASP A 192 25.41 29.63 1.26
CA ASP A 192 25.73 29.60 -0.17
C ASP A 192 24.63 30.24 -1.07
N GLY A 193 23.65 30.93 -0.47
CA GLY A 193 22.62 31.68 -1.18
C GLY A 193 21.45 30.79 -1.68
N GLY A 194 21.35 29.55 -1.22
CA GLY A 194 20.29 28.64 -1.61
C GLY A 194 18.89 29.11 -1.18
N GLY A 195 17.98 29.24 -2.16
CA GLY A 195 16.57 29.50 -1.93
C GLY A 195 15.79 28.20 -1.61
N PHE A 196 14.48 28.34 -1.31
CA PHE A 196 13.60 27.22 -0.93
C PHE A 196 13.71 26.02 -1.88
N TRP A 197 13.46 26.25 -3.16
CA TRP A 197 13.45 25.20 -4.16
C TRP A 197 14.85 24.63 -4.48
N THR A 198 15.88 25.48 -4.44
CA THR A 198 17.27 25.05 -4.67
C THR A 198 17.71 24.07 -3.59
N ILE A 199 17.46 24.40 -2.32
CA ILE A 199 17.79 23.53 -1.19
C ILE A 199 16.93 22.26 -1.22
N PHE A 200 15.63 22.41 -1.47
CA PHE A 200 14.75 21.24 -1.54
C PHE A 200 15.20 20.23 -2.61
N LEU A 201 15.39 20.69 -3.85
CA LEU A 201 15.66 19.80 -4.98
C LEU A 201 17.09 19.26 -5.01
N ARG A 202 18.09 20.09 -4.58
CA ARG A 202 19.51 19.72 -4.70
C ARG A 202 20.12 19.11 -3.43
N VAL A 203 19.53 19.37 -2.26
CA VAL A 203 20.06 18.88 -0.99
C VAL A 203 19.09 17.90 -0.32
N ILE A 204 17.88 18.34 -0.02
CA ILE A 204 16.96 17.57 0.81
C ILE A 204 16.37 16.38 0.05
N LEU A 205 15.89 16.56 -1.17
CA LEU A 205 15.26 15.51 -1.96
C LEU A 205 16.21 14.34 -2.28
N PRO A 206 17.48 14.55 -2.69
CA PRO A 206 18.43 13.44 -2.87
C PRO A 206 18.70 12.65 -1.58
N MET A 207 18.72 13.33 -0.43
CA MET A 207 18.88 12.70 0.88
C MET A 207 17.62 11.96 1.34
N SER A 208 16.48 12.22 0.72
CA SER A 208 15.16 11.65 1.08
C SER A 208 14.92 10.25 0.52
N THR A 209 15.85 9.67 -0.26
CA THR A 209 15.65 8.36 -0.89
C THR A 209 15.13 7.29 0.06
N PRO A 210 15.63 7.12 1.30
CA PRO A 210 15.12 6.08 2.20
C PRO A 210 13.64 6.30 2.57
N ILE A 211 13.27 7.54 2.89
CA ILE A 211 11.89 7.86 3.28
C ILE A 211 10.94 7.89 2.09
N LEU A 212 11.41 8.24 0.89
CA LEU A 212 10.63 8.16 -0.35
C LEU A 212 10.20 6.71 -0.63
N VAL A 213 11.09 5.73 -0.43
CA VAL A 213 10.75 4.33 -0.58
C VAL A 213 9.67 3.91 0.41
N VAL A 214 9.80 4.27 1.70
CA VAL A 214 8.80 3.95 2.72
C VAL A 214 7.46 4.62 2.41
N ALA A 215 7.47 5.90 2.04
CA ALA A 215 6.29 6.66 1.65
C ALA A 215 5.56 6.01 0.45
N THR A 216 6.33 5.60 -0.57
CA THR A 216 5.79 4.93 -1.76
C THR A 216 5.12 3.61 -1.39
N ILE A 217 5.76 2.77 -0.56
CA ILE A 217 5.19 1.48 -0.14
C ILE A 217 3.87 1.69 0.61
N LEU A 218 3.86 2.62 1.57
CA LEU A 218 2.65 2.91 2.36
C LEU A 218 1.51 3.43 1.49
N GLN A 219 1.79 4.38 0.59
CA GLN A 219 0.77 4.95 -0.29
C GLN A 219 0.28 3.93 -1.32
N VAL A 220 1.19 3.19 -1.97
CA VAL A 220 0.80 2.15 -2.93
C VAL A 220 -0.09 1.11 -2.27
N THR A 221 0.31 0.61 -1.09
CA THR A 221 -0.47 -0.40 -0.37
C THR A 221 -1.83 0.16 0.08
N GLY A 222 -1.86 1.37 0.63
CA GLY A 222 -3.09 2.00 1.10
C GLY A 222 -4.09 2.29 -0.02
N ILE A 223 -3.62 2.87 -1.13
CA ILE A 223 -4.47 3.22 -2.27
C ILE A 223 -4.94 1.98 -3.02
N TRP A 224 -4.05 0.99 -3.23
CA TRP A 224 -4.42 -0.25 -3.93
C TRP A 224 -5.49 -1.04 -3.19
N ASN A 225 -5.40 -1.11 -1.86
CA ASN A 225 -6.34 -1.86 -1.02
C ASN A 225 -7.61 -1.07 -0.67
N ASP A 226 -7.72 0.19 -1.10
CA ASP A 226 -8.92 0.97 -0.82
C ASP A 226 -10.15 0.40 -1.52
N PHE A 227 -11.22 0.33 -0.79
CA PHE A 227 -12.54 -0.08 -1.27
C PHE A 227 -13.56 1.05 -1.15
N ILE A 228 -13.57 1.73 0.00
CA ILE A 228 -14.63 2.69 0.35
C ILE A 228 -14.58 3.95 -0.49
N PHE A 229 -13.39 4.52 -0.70
CA PHE A 229 -13.26 5.69 -1.57
C PHE A 229 -13.56 5.32 -3.02
N GLY A 230 -13.08 4.13 -3.46
CA GLY A 230 -13.39 3.60 -4.79
C GLY A 230 -14.89 3.46 -5.04
N LEU A 231 -15.60 2.85 -4.08
CA LEU A 231 -17.05 2.69 -4.15
C LEU A 231 -17.79 4.03 -4.16
N THR A 232 -17.29 5.02 -3.38
CA THR A 232 -17.99 6.29 -3.16
C THR A 232 -17.70 7.34 -4.23
N PHE A 233 -16.45 7.45 -4.71
CA PHE A 233 -15.99 8.60 -5.50
C PHE A 233 -15.54 8.30 -6.92
N ALA A 234 -15.24 7.03 -7.26
CA ALA A 234 -14.66 6.69 -8.57
C ALA A 234 -15.65 6.82 -9.74
N GLY A 235 -16.94 6.67 -9.45
CA GLY A 235 -17.95 6.54 -10.49
C GLY A 235 -17.86 5.18 -11.21
N ARG A 236 -18.87 4.84 -11.98
CA ARG A 236 -19.02 3.50 -12.58
C ARG A 236 -17.88 3.12 -13.52
N GLU A 237 -17.36 4.08 -14.28
CA GLU A 237 -16.32 3.83 -15.29
C GLU A 237 -14.93 3.65 -14.69
N ASN A 238 -14.69 4.16 -13.48
CA ASN A 238 -13.38 4.17 -12.84
C ASN A 238 -13.29 3.26 -11.61
N LEU A 239 -14.20 2.31 -11.44
CA LEU A 239 -14.20 1.41 -10.28
C LEU A 239 -12.87 0.67 -10.15
N PRO A 240 -12.17 0.78 -8.99
CA PRO A 240 -10.89 0.12 -8.77
C PRO A 240 -11.04 -1.39 -8.61
N MET A 241 -9.93 -2.09 -8.67
CA MET A 241 -9.87 -3.56 -8.63
C MET A 241 -10.56 -4.17 -7.41
N THR A 242 -10.45 -3.53 -6.25
CA THR A 242 -11.09 -3.98 -4.99
C THR A 242 -12.63 -3.95 -5.08
N VAL A 243 -13.19 -2.93 -5.72
CA VAL A 243 -14.65 -2.81 -5.93
C VAL A 243 -15.10 -3.83 -6.99
N GLN A 244 -14.34 -3.99 -8.07
CA GLN A 244 -14.63 -5.00 -9.10
C GLN A 244 -14.56 -6.42 -8.52
N LEU A 245 -13.55 -6.73 -7.68
CA LEU A 245 -13.46 -8.00 -6.97
C LEU A 245 -14.70 -8.25 -6.10
N ASN A 246 -15.12 -7.24 -5.33
CA ASN A 246 -16.34 -7.36 -4.53
C ASN A 246 -17.57 -7.64 -5.38
N ASN A 247 -17.67 -7.03 -6.56
CA ASN A 247 -18.76 -7.24 -7.49
C ASN A 247 -18.76 -8.67 -8.07
N ILE A 248 -17.57 -9.22 -8.41
CA ILE A 248 -17.43 -10.62 -8.86
C ILE A 248 -17.91 -11.57 -7.77
N VAL A 249 -17.36 -11.44 -6.55
CA VAL A 249 -17.65 -12.35 -5.43
C VAL A 249 -19.12 -12.30 -5.00
N ASN A 250 -19.76 -11.14 -5.12
CA ASN A 250 -21.17 -10.95 -4.76
C ASN A 250 -22.13 -11.04 -5.96
N SER A 251 -21.64 -11.37 -7.16
CA SER A 251 -22.51 -11.55 -8.32
C SER A 251 -23.47 -12.73 -8.08
N THR A 252 -24.76 -12.47 -8.27
CA THR A 252 -25.82 -13.47 -8.15
C THR A 252 -26.19 -14.09 -9.48
N GLN A 253 -25.48 -13.76 -10.55
CA GLN A 253 -25.75 -14.27 -11.89
C GLN A 253 -25.16 -15.69 -12.04
N GLY A 254 -26.04 -16.69 -12.12
CA GLY A 254 -25.66 -18.08 -12.33
C GLY A 254 -25.14 -18.78 -11.07
N GLU A 255 -24.49 -19.93 -11.27
CA GLU A 255 -23.84 -20.68 -10.20
C GLU A 255 -22.54 -20.00 -9.76
N ARG A 256 -22.32 -19.93 -8.45
CA ARG A 256 -21.12 -19.34 -7.88
C ARG A 256 -19.87 -20.14 -8.26
N ALA A 257 -18.95 -19.51 -8.93
CA ALA A 257 -17.68 -20.09 -9.38
C ALA A 257 -16.57 -19.79 -8.37
N TYR A 258 -16.46 -20.57 -7.30
CA TYR A 258 -15.47 -20.38 -6.22
C TYR A 258 -14.03 -20.34 -6.71
N ASN A 259 -13.68 -21.10 -7.76
CA ASN A 259 -12.35 -21.04 -8.37
C ASN A 259 -12.06 -19.68 -9.01
N VAL A 260 -13.06 -19.07 -9.65
CA VAL A 260 -12.96 -17.72 -10.24
C VAL A 260 -12.84 -16.67 -9.14
N ASP A 261 -13.61 -16.79 -8.05
CA ASP A 261 -13.52 -15.90 -6.89
C ASP A 261 -12.11 -15.92 -6.28
N MET A 262 -11.54 -17.12 -6.09
CA MET A 262 -10.19 -17.28 -5.56
C MET A 262 -9.12 -16.76 -6.53
N ALA A 263 -9.24 -17.03 -7.83
CA ALA A 263 -8.34 -16.51 -8.85
C ALA A 263 -8.38 -14.97 -8.91
N ALA A 264 -9.56 -14.35 -8.88
CA ALA A 264 -9.73 -12.90 -8.86
C ALA A 264 -9.11 -12.29 -7.59
N THR A 265 -9.30 -12.93 -6.43
CA THR A 265 -8.69 -12.48 -5.17
C THR A 265 -7.16 -12.56 -5.22
N MET A 266 -6.60 -13.64 -5.78
CA MET A 266 -5.15 -13.78 -5.96
C MET A 266 -4.59 -12.73 -6.91
N LEU A 267 -5.27 -12.45 -8.04
CA LEU A 267 -4.89 -11.38 -8.97
C LEU A 267 -4.89 -10.00 -8.28
N ALA A 268 -5.88 -9.71 -7.44
CA ALA A 268 -5.92 -8.46 -6.68
C ALA A 268 -4.79 -8.37 -5.65
N ALA A 269 -4.44 -9.47 -5.00
CA ALA A 269 -3.38 -9.52 -4.00
C ALA A 269 -1.96 -9.47 -4.59
N LEU A 270 -1.78 -9.79 -5.89
CA LEU A 270 -0.45 -9.83 -6.52
C LEU A 270 0.30 -8.50 -6.43
N VAL A 271 -0.37 -7.38 -6.65
CA VAL A 271 0.31 -6.07 -6.69
C VAL A 271 0.88 -5.69 -5.31
N PRO A 272 0.12 -5.70 -4.20
CA PRO A 272 0.71 -5.48 -2.87
C PRO A 272 1.82 -6.47 -2.53
N LEU A 273 1.66 -7.75 -2.91
CA LEU A 273 2.69 -8.77 -2.69
C LEU A 273 3.98 -8.47 -3.44
N VAL A 274 3.89 -8.14 -4.74
CA VAL A 274 5.06 -7.75 -5.55
C VAL A 274 5.74 -6.52 -4.97
N VAL A 275 4.97 -5.50 -4.61
CA VAL A 275 5.51 -4.29 -3.97
C VAL A 275 6.23 -4.64 -2.68
N TYR A 276 5.66 -5.48 -1.83
CA TYR A 276 6.29 -5.93 -0.58
C TYR A 276 7.60 -6.70 -0.83
N PHE A 277 7.60 -7.68 -1.74
CA PHE A 277 8.79 -8.48 -2.03
C PHE A 277 9.92 -7.65 -2.65
N VAL A 278 9.61 -6.78 -3.59
CA VAL A 278 10.60 -5.91 -4.25
C VAL A 278 11.17 -4.89 -3.28
N SER A 279 10.34 -4.30 -2.45
CA SER A 279 10.70 -3.19 -1.56
C SER A 279 11.11 -3.62 -0.15
N GLY A 280 10.86 -4.86 0.26
CA GLY A 280 11.01 -5.31 1.65
C GLY A 280 12.40 -5.06 2.24
N ARG A 281 13.47 -5.23 1.46
CA ARG A 281 14.85 -4.93 1.89
C ARG A 281 15.09 -3.44 2.17
N TRP A 282 14.43 -2.55 1.44
CA TRP A 282 14.54 -1.09 1.63
C TRP A 282 13.64 -0.61 2.76
N PHE A 283 12.47 -1.24 2.91
CA PHE A 283 11.54 -0.99 4.00
C PHE A 283 12.21 -1.24 5.36
N VAL A 284 12.85 -2.40 5.54
CA VAL A 284 13.58 -2.74 6.77
C VAL A 284 14.71 -1.75 7.06
N ARG A 285 15.46 -1.33 6.03
CA ARG A 285 16.54 -0.33 6.18
C ARG A 285 16.00 1.06 6.52
N GLY A 286 14.88 1.46 5.91
CA GLY A 286 14.25 2.76 6.16
C GLY A 286 13.70 2.89 7.58
N ILE A 287 13.04 1.86 8.11
CA ILE A 287 12.55 1.82 9.49
C ILE A 287 13.72 1.78 10.47
N ALA A 288 14.74 0.95 10.22
CA ALA A 288 15.91 0.85 11.10
C ALA A 288 16.67 2.18 11.18
N ALA A 289 16.81 2.93 10.09
CA ALA A 289 17.44 4.25 10.09
C ALA A 289 16.65 5.28 10.93
N GLY A 290 15.33 5.13 11.05
CA GLY A 290 14.49 5.95 11.93
C GLY A 290 14.48 5.52 13.39
N ALA A 291 14.72 4.24 13.67
CA ALA A 291 14.64 3.66 15.02
C ALA A 291 15.98 3.70 15.80
N VAL A 292 17.13 3.90 15.15
CA VAL A 292 18.47 3.87 15.78
C VAL A 292 18.84 5.21 16.46
N LYS A 293 17.93 6.17 16.58
CA LYS A 293 18.13 7.42 17.34
C LYS A 293 17.33 7.43 18.65
N GLY A 294 17.41 6.34 19.43
CA GLY A 294 17.03 6.27 20.82
C GLY A 294 18.25 6.06 21.68
#